data_c542bab52b71214051cf342960a35c86
#
_entry.id   c542bab52b71214051cf342960a35c86
#
_cell.length_a   1.000
_cell.length_b   1.000
_cell.length_c   1.000
_cell.angle_alpha   90.00
_cell.angle_beta   90.00
_cell.angle_gamma   90.00
#
_symmetry.space_group_name_H-M   'P 1'
#
loop_
_entity.id
_entity.type
_entity.pdbx_description
1 polymer ?
#
loop_
_entity_poly.entity_id
_entity_poly.type
_entity_poly.pdbx_seq_one_letter_code
_entity_poly.pdbx_strand_id
1 'polypeptide(L)'
;MSDKPQSPDEKLQHEFNRWASTGEGEKMERHHLDITEKTIRIMNLHPGERVLDLGCGSGWGTRLLARLVGEGPEGFGQVVGLDVSDEMVRQAREASKDFENILYVWGSAQQIPWEENFFDKVLSVESFYYYPDQDRALMELFRVMAPRGKLFILINLYKDNQYSLQWVDKLKVPVHVRSAAEYVELFKKHAFEDVQALRIPDDTPTPDDYKTKSFNSLEDLRAFKREGALLLMATKPDLRTPAPGYTIY
;
A
#
# COMPACT_ATOMS: atom_id res chain seq x y z
N MET A 1 23.87 20.30 -20.67
CA MET A 1 22.79 19.81 -19.76
C MET A 1 23.51 19.13 -18.62
N SER A 2 23.43 19.65 -17.40
CA SER A 2 24.18 19.11 -16.26
C SER A 2 23.56 17.78 -15.86
N ASP A 3 24.35 16.70 -15.96
CA ASP A 3 24.03 15.37 -15.39
C ASP A 3 24.01 15.48 -13.86
N LYS A 4 22.94 16.02 -13.29
CA LYS A 4 22.68 15.83 -11.88
C LYS A 4 22.25 14.35 -11.71
N PRO A 5 22.85 13.61 -10.77
CA PRO A 5 22.40 12.26 -10.47
C PRO A 5 20.91 12.31 -10.07
N GLN A 6 20.10 11.45 -10.70
CA GLN A 6 18.67 11.33 -10.37
C GLN A 6 18.50 10.97 -8.90
N SER A 7 17.56 11.65 -8.22
CA SER A 7 17.17 11.29 -6.87
C SER A 7 16.56 9.89 -6.82
N PRO A 8 16.51 9.22 -5.65
CA PRO A 8 15.85 7.93 -5.51
C PRO A 8 14.39 7.94 -5.99
N ASP A 9 13.63 9.00 -5.70
CA ASP A 9 12.24 9.16 -6.16
C ASP A 9 12.14 9.32 -7.68
N GLU A 10 13.05 10.07 -8.32
CA GLU A 10 13.08 10.20 -9.78
C GLU A 10 13.38 8.86 -10.48
N LYS A 11 14.25 8.03 -9.90
CA LYS A 11 14.50 6.66 -10.42
C LYS A 11 13.27 5.78 -10.29
N LEU A 12 12.59 5.87 -9.16
CA LEU A 12 11.37 5.13 -8.89
C LEU A 12 10.26 5.56 -9.86
N GLN A 13 10.03 6.86 -10.02
CA GLN A 13 9.10 7.42 -10.98
C GLN A 13 9.37 6.93 -12.41
N HIS A 14 10.63 6.99 -12.84
CA HIS A 14 11.00 6.53 -14.19
C HIS A 14 10.68 5.04 -14.41
N GLU A 15 10.96 4.17 -13.44
CA GLU A 15 10.66 2.74 -13.56
C GLU A 15 9.14 2.49 -13.59
N PHE A 16 8.36 3.15 -12.73
CA PHE A 16 6.90 2.95 -12.73
C PHE A 16 6.20 3.62 -13.91
N ASN A 17 6.73 4.71 -14.48
CA ASN A 17 6.28 5.25 -15.77
C ASN A 17 6.51 4.22 -16.89
N ARG A 18 7.63 3.51 -16.86
CA ARG A 18 7.88 2.40 -17.80
C ARG A 18 6.85 1.27 -17.61
N TRP A 19 6.53 0.89 -16.37
CA TRP A 19 5.51 -0.11 -16.08
C TRP A 19 4.13 0.31 -16.59
N ALA A 20 3.76 1.56 -16.40
CA ALA A 20 2.51 2.13 -16.92
C ALA A 20 2.42 1.96 -18.44
N SER A 21 3.51 2.23 -19.17
CA SER A 21 3.55 2.13 -20.64
C SER A 21 3.54 0.68 -21.17
N THR A 22 3.86 -0.31 -20.34
CA THR A 22 3.95 -1.74 -20.73
C THR A 22 2.76 -2.59 -20.27
N GLY A 23 1.73 -1.98 -19.65
CA GLY A 23 0.53 -2.67 -19.16
C GLY A 23 0.77 -3.52 -17.90
N GLU A 24 1.86 -3.27 -17.18
CA GLU A 24 2.14 -3.98 -15.91
C GLU A 24 1.09 -3.64 -14.84
N GLY A 25 0.48 -2.43 -14.88
CA GLY A 25 -0.57 -2.03 -13.94
C GLY A 25 -1.79 -2.98 -13.94
N GLU A 26 -2.27 -3.41 -15.13
CA GLU A 26 -3.38 -4.38 -15.24
C GLU A 26 -2.98 -5.79 -14.77
N LYS A 27 -1.71 -6.16 -14.93
CA LYS A 27 -1.21 -7.44 -14.40
C LYS A 27 -1.18 -7.42 -12.87
N MET A 28 -0.80 -6.28 -12.27
CA MET A 28 -0.81 -6.11 -10.81
C MET A 28 -2.21 -6.32 -10.23
N GLU A 29 -3.25 -5.74 -10.82
CA GLU A 29 -4.64 -5.98 -10.42
C GLU A 29 -4.96 -7.48 -10.38
N ARG A 30 -4.75 -8.19 -11.50
CA ARG A 30 -5.08 -9.62 -11.60
C ARG A 30 -4.34 -10.51 -10.60
N HIS A 31 -3.10 -10.16 -10.28
CA HIS A 31 -2.27 -10.96 -9.37
C HIS A 31 -2.53 -10.68 -7.89
N HIS A 32 -3.10 -9.53 -7.56
CA HIS A 32 -3.26 -9.10 -6.17
C HIS A 32 -4.72 -8.91 -5.74
N LEU A 33 -5.69 -9.11 -6.65
CA LEU A 33 -7.10 -8.83 -6.38
C LEU A 33 -7.61 -9.61 -5.15
N ASP A 34 -7.41 -10.91 -5.08
CA ASP A 34 -7.92 -11.77 -4.00
C ASP A 34 -7.40 -11.34 -2.63
N ILE A 35 -6.08 -11.17 -2.49
CA ILE A 35 -5.46 -10.76 -1.22
C ILE A 35 -5.85 -9.33 -0.83
N THR A 36 -6.05 -8.45 -1.82
CA THR A 36 -6.48 -7.07 -1.58
C THR A 36 -7.94 -7.01 -1.14
N GLU A 37 -8.83 -7.76 -1.77
CA GLU A 37 -10.24 -7.84 -1.33
C GLU A 37 -10.36 -8.42 0.09
N LYS A 38 -9.55 -9.43 0.44
CA LYS A 38 -9.48 -9.95 1.81
C LYS A 38 -9.01 -8.88 2.79
N THR A 39 -7.98 -8.12 2.40
CA THR A 39 -7.48 -7.00 3.20
C THR A 39 -8.54 -5.91 3.38
N ILE A 40 -9.24 -5.52 2.33
CA ILE A 40 -10.33 -4.53 2.38
C ILE A 40 -11.45 -5.00 3.33
N ARG A 41 -11.79 -6.28 3.34
CA ARG A 41 -12.74 -6.82 4.34
C ARG A 41 -12.23 -6.67 5.77
N ILE A 42 -10.93 -6.90 6.01
CA ILE A 42 -10.30 -6.69 7.34
C ILE A 42 -10.28 -5.20 7.71
N MET A 43 -10.10 -4.31 6.73
CA MET A 43 -10.15 -2.86 6.97
C MET A 43 -11.48 -2.41 7.57
N ASN A 44 -12.57 -3.13 7.31
CA ASN A 44 -13.91 -2.81 7.81
C ASN A 44 -14.28 -1.34 7.54
N LEU A 45 -14.30 -0.97 6.26
CA LEU A 45 -14.61 0.39 5.81
C LEU A 45 -16.06 0.77 6.10
N HIS A 46 -16.26 2.04 6.44
CA HIS A 46 -17.60 2.60 6.68
C HIS A 46 -17.86 3.77 5.71
N PRO A 47 -19.14 3.97 5.33
CA PRO A 47 -19.55 5.16 4.59
C PRO A 47 -19.16 6.46 5.32
N GLY A 48 -18.64 7.43 4.56
CA GLY A 48 -18.17 8.70 5.10
C GLY A 48 -16.67 8.74 5.45
N GLU A 49 -15.96 7.60 5.48
CA GLU A 49 -14.52 7.57 5.79
C GLU A 49 -13.66 8.17 4.66
N ARG A 50 -12.54 8.77 5.06
CA ARG A 50 -11.51 9.33 4.19
C ARG A 50 -10.34 8.36 4.15
N VAL A 51 -10.07 7.83 2.97
CA VAL A 51 -9.07 6.76 2.78
C VAL A 51 -7.95 7.22 1.85
N LEU A 52 -6.71 6.93 2.21
CA LEU A 52 -5.54 7.08 1.34
C LEU A 52 -5.17 5.70 0.76
N ASP A 53 -5.09 5.60 -0.56
CA ASP A 53 -4.48 4.49 -1.29
C ASP A 53 -3.07 4.92 -1.72
N LEU A 54 -2.04 4.47 -0.98
CA LEU A 54 -0.66 4.92 -1.13
C LEU A 54 0.13 3.96 -2.03
N GLY A 55 0.61 4.48 -3.16
CA GLY A 55 1.15 3.68 -4.26
C GLY A 55 0.02 3.07 -5.08
N CYS A 56 -0.97 3.89 -5.44
CA CYS A 56 -2.24 3.44 -6.02
C CYS A 56 -2.12 2.88 -7.45
N GLY A 57 -0.98 3.08 -8.12
CA GLY A 57 -0.76 2.66 -9.49
C GLY A 57 -1.87 3.14 -10.43
N SER A 58 -2.44 2.23 -11.25
CA SER A 58 -3.55 2.52 -12.16
C SER A 58 -4.92 2.69 -11.48
N GLY A 59 -4.97 2.75 -10.15
CA GLY A 59 -6.14 3.11 -9.36
C GLY A 59 -7.20 2.00 -9.19
N TRP A 60 -6.88 0.75 -9.47
CA TRP A 60 -7.84 -0.36 -9.32
C TRP A 60 -8.23 -0.57 -7.84
N GLY A 61 -7.27 -0.54 -6.91
CA GLY A 61 -7.52 -0.58 -5.47
C GLY A 61 -8.33 0.62 -4.99
N THR A 62 -7.97 1.81 -5.46
CA THR A 62 -8.68 3.06 -5.17
C THR A 62 -10.18 2.96 -5.52
N ARG A 63 -10.50 2.40 -6.71
CA ARG A 63 -11.91 2.19 -7.14
C ARG A 63 -12.65 1.18 -6.27
N LEU A 64 -11.97 0.12 -5.77
CA LEU A 64 -12.59 -0.81 -4.81
C LEU A 64 -12.94 -0.10 -3.50
N LEU A 65 -12.02 0.69 -2.95
CA LEU A 65 -12.22 1.46 -1.73
C LEU A 65 -13.37 2.47 -1.88
N ALA A 66 -13.40 3.20 -3.01
CA ALA A 66 -14.38 4.25 -3.27
C ALA A 66 -15.83 3.76 -3.29
N ARG A 67 -16.07 2.53 -3.74
CA ARG A 67 -17.40 1.90 -3.71
C ARG A 67 -17.91 1.63 -2.29
N LEU A 68 -17.01 1.56 -1.30
CA LEU A 68 -17.35 1.16 0.06
C LEU A 68 -17.51 2.35 1.02
N VAL A 69 -16.88 3.49 0.71
CA VAL A 69 -16.90 4.66 1.59
C VAL A 69 -17.92 5.73 1.20
N GLY A 70 -18.74 5.54 0.19
CA GLY A 70 -19.73 6.46 -0.36
C GLY A 70 -20.40 7.41 0.65
N GLU A 71 -21.70 7.67 0.51
CA GLU A 71 -22.45 8.55 1.38
C GLU A 71 -22.64 7.93 2.79
N GLY A 72 -22.31 8.69 3.84
CA GLY A 72 -22.38 8.26 5.24
C GLY A 72 -22.95 9.35 6.15
N PRO A 73 -23.15 9.05 7.46
CA PRO A 73 -23.76 9.97 8.43
C PRO A 73 -23.03 11.30 8.58
N GLU A 74 -21.70 11.31 8.39
CA GLU A 74 -20.85 12.49 8.56
C GLU A 74 -20.50 13.19 7.23
N GLY A 75 -21.12 12.74 6.12
CA GLY A 75 -20.88 13.27 4.79
C GLY A 75 -20.46 12.21 3.77
N PHE A 76 -19.93 12.67 2.67
CA PHE A 76 -19.50 11.83 1.57
C PHE A 76 -18.06 11.35 1.79
N GLY A 77 -17.86 10.02 1.86
CA GLY A 77 -16.52 9.43 2.00
C GLY A 77 -15.67 9.70 0.77
N GLN A 78 -14.38 9.88 0.98
CA GLN A 78 -13.42 10.21 -0.08
C GLN A 78 -12.26 9.22 -0.10
N VAL A 79 -11.81 8.86 -1.30
CA VAL A 79 -10.57 8.11 -1.49
C VAL A 79 -9.57 8.97 -2.26
N VAL A 80 -8.37 9.09 -1.72
CA VAL A 80 -7.24 9.73 -2.39
C VAL A 80 -6.26 8.65 -2.82
N GLY A 81 -6.03 8.52 -4.13
CA GLY A 81 -4.96 7.69 -4.67
C GLY A 81 -3.70 8.52 -4.87
N LEU A 82 -2.59 8.13 -4.27
CA LEU A 82 -1.29 8.78 -4.44
C LEU A 82 -0.29 7.82 -5.06
N ASP A 83 0.41 8.27 -6.11
CA ASP A 83 1.48 7.51 -6.73
C ASP A 83 2.63 8.42 -7.17
N VAL A 84 3.86 7.87 -7.16
CA VAL A 84 5.08 8.57 -7.60
C VAL A 84 5.15 8.67 -9.13
N SER A 85 4.45 7.81 -9.85
CA SER A 85 4.35 7.80 -11.31
C SER A 85 3.22 8.71 -11.78
N ASP A 86 3.55 9.79 -12.45
CA ASP A 86 2.57 10.68 -13.07
C ASP A 86 1.78 10.00 -14.19
N GLU A 87 2.39 9.05 -14.89
CA GLU A 87 1.73 8.25 -15.93
C GLU A 87 0.70 7.28 -15.33
N MET A 88 1.02 6.61 -14.20
CA MET A 88 0.05 5.80 -13.45
C MET A 88 -1.14 6.64 -12.98
N VAL A 89 -0.85 7.82 -12.40
CA VAL A 89 -1.90 8.76 -11.96
C VAL A 89 -2.78 9.21 -13.13
N ARG A 90 -2.19 9.47 -14.31
CA ARG A 90 -2.95 9.81 -15.52
C ARG A 90 -3.90 8.67 -15.93
N GLN A 91 -3.41 7.44 -15.97
CA GLN A 91 -4.23 6.26 -16.29
C GLN A 91 -5.33 6.02 -15.24
N ALA A 92 -5.00 6.19 -13.96
CA ALA A 92 -5.95 6.04 -12.86
C ALA A 92 -7.10 7.04 -12.96
N ARG A 93 -6.82 8.31 -13.28
CA ARG A 93 -7.85 9.35 -13.51
C ARG A 93 -8.78 8.98 -14.66
N GLU A 94 -8.22 8.55 -15.79
CA GLU A 94 -9.03 8.16 -16.95
C GLU A 94 -9.93 6.95 -16.64
N ALA A 95 -9.41 5.94 -15.95
CA ALA A 95 -10.16 4.75 -15.56
C ALA A 95 -11.21 4.98 -14.47
N SER A 96 -11.18 6.15 -13.81
CA SER A 96 -12.03 6.46 -12.65
C SER A 96 -12.92 7.69 -12.86
N LYS A 97 -13.09 8.15 -14.09
CA LYS A 97 -13.86 9.37 -14.40
C LYS A 97 -15.35 9.33 -14.00
N ASP A 98 -15.88 8.13 -13.78
CA ASP A 98 -17.26 7.93 -13.33
C ASP A 98 -17.41 7.92 -11.80
N PHE A 99 -16.33 8.14 -11.06
CA PHE A 99 -16.32 8.21 -9.60
C PHE A 99 -16.21 9.67 -9.13
N GLU A 100 -17.19 10.13 -8.36
CA GLU A 100 -17.23 11.49 -7.81
C GLU A 100 -16.44 11.63 -6.51
N ASN A 101 -16.12 10.50 -5.84
CA ASN A 101 -15.46 10.45 -4.54
C ASN A 101 -13.98 10.03 -4.60
N ILE A 102 -13.37 10.09 -5.77
CA ILE A 102 -11.94 9.79 -5.94
C ILE A 102 -11.16 11.04 -6.34
N LEU A 103 -10.02 11.23 -5.70
CA LEU A 103 -9.00 12.20 -6.10
C LEU A 103 -7.67 11.47 -6.31
N TYR A 104 -6.99 11.73 -7.43
CA TYR A 104 -5.65 11.21 -7.67
C TYR A 104 -4.60 12.31 -7.60
N VAL A 105 -3.52 12.03 -6.86
CA VAL A 105 -2.41 12.94 -6.61
C VAL A 105 -1.10 12.30 -7.04
N TRP A 106 -0.34 13.01 -7.86
CA TRP A 106 1.04 12.67 -8.14
C TRP A 106 1.93 13.18 -7.01
N GLY A 107 2.71 12.29 -6.40
CA GLY A 107 3.57 12.65 -5.27
C GLY A 107 4.33 11.48 -4.69
N SER A 108 5.25 11.78 -3.77
CA SER A 108 6.06 10.81 -3.05
C SER A 108 5.44 10.42 -1.72
N ALA A 109 5.57 9.15 -1.33
CA ALA A 109 5.23 8.67 0.00
C ALA A 109 6.08 9.33 1.11
N GLN A 110 7.26 9.86 0.75
CA GLN A 110 8.19 10.54 1.66
C GLN A 110 7.84 12.02 1.88
N GLN A 111 6.89 12.54 1.10
CA GLN A 111 6.36 13.91 1.22
C GLN A 111 4.93 13.91 0.68
N ILE A 112 3.99 13.45 1.50
CA ILE A 112 2.58 13.35 1.12
C ILE A 112 1.97 14.77 1.06
N PRO A 113 1.51 15.25 -0.13
CA PRO A 113 1.00 16.61 -0.27
C PRO A 113 -0.44 16.71 0.26
N TRP A 114 -0.62 16.46 1.53
CA TRP A 114 -1.90 16.49 2.22
C TRP A 114 -1.76 17.08 3.62
N GLU A 115 -2.86 17.57 4.18
CA GLU A 115 -2.92 18.11 5.52
C GLU A 115 -2.75 17.02 6.60
N GLU A 116 -2.35 17.44 7.79
CA GLU A 116 -2.23 16.52 8.92
C GLU A 116 -3.58 16.07 9.47
N ASN A 117 -3.62 14.87 10.08
CA ASN A 117 -4.81 14.35 10.78
C ASN A 117 -6.05 14.21 9.89
N PHE A 118 -5.89 13.90 8.64
CA PHE A 118 -6.98 13.83 7.67
C PHE A 118 -7.53 12.41 7.46
N PHE A 119 -6.68 11.44 7.15
CA PHE A 119 -7.12 10.11 6.71
C PHE A 119 -7.51 9.20 7.86
N ASP A 120 -8.71 8.65 7.80
CA ASP A 120 -9.22 7.69 8.78
C ASP A 120 -8.57 6.31 8.59
N LYS A 121 -8.29 5.93 7.33
CA LYS A 121 -7.59 4.70 6.98
C LYS A 121 -6.60 4.92 5.84
N VAL A 122 -5.53 4.13 5.84
CA VAL A 122 -4.54 4.08 4.77
C VAL A 122 -4.37 2.65 4.32
N LEU A 123 -4.39 2.42 3.00
CA LEU A 123 -4.02 1.16 2.36
C LEU A 123 -2.78 1.40 1.50
N SER A 124 -1.84 0.46 1.51
CA SER A 124 -0.73 0.38 0.56
C SER A 124 -0.57 -1.07 0.12
N VAL A 125 -0.69 -1.33 -1.19
CA VAL A 125 -0.57 -2.67 -1.76
C VAL A 125 0.65 -2.75 -2.65
N GLU A 126 1.56 -3.68 -2.37
CA GLU A 126 2.75 -3.98 -3.19
C GLU A 126 3.65 -2.77 -3.48
N SER A 127 3.67 -1.76 -2.62
CA SER A 127 4.44 -0.54 -2.86
C SER A 127 5.44 -0.19 -1.76
N PHE A 128 5.18 -0.51 -0.49
CA PHE A 128 5.96 -0.04 0.66
C PHE A 128 7.45 -0.45 0.61
N TYR A 129 7.77 -1.62 0.11
CA TYR A 129 9.17 -2.08 0.00
C TYR A 129 9.98 -1.34 -1.08
N TYR A 130 9.34 -0.57 -1.95
CA TYR A 130 10.01 0.31 -2.93
C TYR A 130 10.39 1.67 -2.37
N TYR A 131 9.81 2.12 -1.24
CA TYR A 131 10.03 3.47 -0.76
C TYR A 131 11.50 3.66 -0.35
N PRO A 132 12.21 4.63 -0.94
CA PRO A 132 13.64 4.82 -0.70
C PRO A 132 13.99 5.08 0.76
N ASP A 133 13.13 5.81 1.47
CA ASP A 133 13.23 6.08 2.91
C ASP A 133 11.91 5.69 3.59
N GLN A 134 11.86 4.45 4.12
CA GLN A 134 10.68 3.94 4.82
C GLN A 134 10.44 4.65 6.15
N ASP A 135 11.49 5.12 6.84
CA ASP A 135 11.36 5.91 8.06
C ASP A 135 10.63 7.22 7.76
N ARG A 136 11.02 7.93 6.71
CA ARG A 136 10.37 9.16 6.27
C ARG A 136 8.92 8.93 5.83
N ALA A 137 8.67 7.86 5.08
CA ALA A 137 7.31 7.52 4.67
C ALA A 137 6.39 7.23 5.86
N LEU A 138 6.87 6.53 6.89
CA LEU A 138 6.11 6.29 8.13
C LEU A 138 5.85 7.58 8.91
N MET A 139 6.79 8.52 8.94
CA MET A 139 6.58 9.84 9.56
C MET A 139 5.49 10.64 8.82
N GLU A 140 5.47 10.61 7.50
CA GLU A 140 4.45 11.27 6.69
C GLU A 140 3.07 10.59 6.87
N LEU A 141 3.03 9.26 6.86
CA LEU A 141 1.82 8.51 7.16
C LEU A 141 1.27 8.86 8.54
N PHE A 142 2.15 8.89 9.57
CA PHE A 142 1.75 9.30 10.91
C PHE A 142 1.19 10.74 10.93
N ARG A 143 1.78 11.65 10.16
CA ARG A 143 1.33 13.04 10.07
C ARG A 143 -0.07 13.14 9.46
N VAL A 144 -0.31 12.51 8.30
CA VAL A 144 -1.55 12.69 7.54
C VAL A 144 -2.73 11.85 8.06
N MET A 145 -2.47 10.78 8.81
CA MET A 145 -3.53 9.96 9.42
C MET A 145 -4.22 10.71 10.55
N ALA A 146 -5.54 10.55 10.67
CA ALA A 146 -6.32 11.04 11.80
C ALA A 146 -5.92 10.33 13.10
N PRO A 147 -6.10 10.94 14.29
CA PRO A 147 -6.01 10.22 15.55
C PRO A 147 -6.92 8.99 15.55
N ARG A 148 -6.42 7.84 15.99
CA ARG A 148 -7.08 6.51 15.91
C ARG A 148 -7.21 5.97 14.49
N GLY A 149 -6.69 6.66 13.48
CA GLY A 149 -6.63 6.18 12.10
C GLY A 149 -5.82 4.89 11.98
N LYS A 150 -6.17 4.05 11.00
CA LYS A 150 -5.59 2.71 10.82
C LYS A 150 -4.78 2.61 9.53
N LEU A 151 -3.60 2.02 9.64
CA LEU A 151 -2.68 1.74 8.55
C LEU A 151 -2.73 0.26 8.18
N PHE A 152 -2.80 -0.02 6.87
CA PHE A 152 -2.78 -1.36 6.29
C PHE A 152 -1.75 -1.40 5.16
N ILE A 153 -0.70 -2.22 5.32
CA ILE A 153 0.33 -2.43 4.28
C ILE A 153 0.36 -3.89 3.91
N LEU A 154 0.02 -4.19 2.66
CA LEU A 154 -0.05 -5.54 2.10
C LEU A 154 1.11 -5.74 1.13
N ILE A 155 1.97 -6.73 1.40
CA ILE A 155 3.17 -7.00 0.58
C ILE A 155 3.41 -8.50 0.41
N ASN A 156 3.81 -8.90 -0.78
CA ASN A 156 4.25 -10.26 -1.09
C ASN A 156 5.77 -10.45 -0.93
N LEU A 157 6.55 -9.36 -1.12
CA LEU A 157 8.00 -9.41 -1.00
C LEU A 157 8.44 -9.11 0.44
N TYR A 158 8.76 -10.16 1.20
CA TYR A 158 9.26 -10.07 2.57
C TYR A 158 10.12 -11.30 2.91
N LYS A 159 11.05 -11.19 3.88
CA LYS A 159 12.08 -12.20 4.18
C LYS A 159 11.52 -13.59 4.50
N ASP A 160 10.36 -13.64 5.21
CA ASP A 160 9.83 -14.91 5.68
C ASP A 160 9.11 -15.69 4.56
N ASN A 161 8.83 -15.07 3.40
CA ASN A 161 8.35 -15.75 2.22
C ASN A 161 9.50 -16.01 1.24
N GLN A 162 10.18 -17.14 1.42
CA GLN A 162 11.34 -17.51 0.61
C GLN A 162 11.05 -17.55 -0.91
N TYR A 163 9.81 -17.81 -1.30
CA TYR A 163 9.42 -17.93 -2.71
C TYR A 163 9.40 -16.58 -3.44
N SER A 164 9.25 -15.46 -2.73
CA SER A 164 9.28 -14.12 -3.31
C SER A 164 10.70 -13.56 -3.45
N LEU A 165 11.66 -14.05 -2.68
CA LEU A 165 13.02 -13.50 -2.64
C LEU A 165 13.75 -13.55 -3.98
N GLN A 166 13.42 -14.52 -4.83
CA GLN A 166 13.95 -14.62 -6.19
C GLN A 166 13.62 -13.42 -7.10
N TRP A 167 12.69 -12.54 -6.68
CA TRP A 167 12.32 -11.36 -7.46
C TRP A 167 13.30 -10.21 -7.24
N VAL A 168 14.01 -10.16 -6.11
CA VAL A 168 14.91 -9.06 -5.75
C VAL A 168 15.92 -8.77 -6.85
N ASP A 169 16.55 -9.82 -7.40
CA ASP A 169 17.55 -9.67 -8.47
C ASP A 169 16.94 -9.28 -9.84
N LYS A 170 15.61 -9.37 -9.98
CA LYS A 170 14.89 -9.01 -11.21
C LYS A 170 14.36 -7.59 -11.20
N LEU A 171 14.30 -6.95 -10.03
CA LEU A 171 13.83 -5.58 -9.88
C LEU A 171 14.91 -4.59 -10.31
N LYS A 172 14.50 -3.53 -11.01
CA LYS A 172 15.42 -2.50 -11.55
C LYS A 172 15.67 -1.36 -10.59
N VAL A 173 14.92 -1.31 -9.50
CA VAL A 173 15.05 -0.32 -8.44
C VAL A 173 15.35 -1.02 -7.12
N PRO A 174 16.09 -0.37 -6.21
CA PRO A 174 16.36 -0.91 -4.89
C PRO A 174 15.07 -1.19 -4.12
N VAL A 175 15.08 -2.24 -3.30
CA VAL A 175 13.95 -2.61 -2.44
C VAL A 175 14.41 -2.91 -1.03
N HIS A 176 13.53 -2.64 -0.07
CA HIS A 176 13.74 -2.98 1.33
C HIS A 176 13.01 -4.28 1.64
N VAL A 177 13.75 -5.37 1.83
CA VAL A 177 13.18 -6.67 2.20
C VAL A 177 13.42 -6.92 3.68
N ARG A 178 12.35 -6.93 4.47
CA ARG A 178 12.37 -7.16 5.92
C ARG A 178 11.53 -8.38 6.28
N SER A 179 11.77 -8.97 7.45
CA SER A 179 10.88 -9.96 8.04
C SER A 179 9.63 -9.28 8.64
N ALA A 180 8.60 -10.06 8.93
CA ALA A 180 7.42 -9.56 9.64
C ALA A 180 7.80 -8.91 10.99
N ALA A 181 8.72 -9.51 11.74
CA ALA A 181 9.20 -8.98 13.00
C ALA A 181 9.94 -7.64 12.83
N GLU A 182 10.82 -7.52 11.81
CA GLU A 182 11.54 -6.28 11.52
C GLU A 182 10.59 -5.15 11.11
N TYR A 183 9.50 -5.44 10.37
CA TYR A 183 8.47 -4.45 10.06
C TYR A 183 7.67 -4.03 11.30
N VAL A 184 7.30 -4.97 12.16
CA VAL A 184 6.61 -4.66 13.42
C VAL A 184 7.44 -3.69 14.28
N GLU A 185 8.75 -3.95 14.43
CA GLU A 185 9.62 -3.06 15.19
C GLU A 185 9.82 -1.70 14.51
N LEU A 186 9.88 -1.66 13.17
CA LEU A 186 9.94 -0.42 12.41
C LEU A 186 8.69 0.46 12.67
N PHE A 187 7.49 -0.12 12.68
CA PHE A 187 6.25 0.63 12.93
C PHE A 187 6.17 1.14 14.36
N LYS A 188 6.55 0.31 15.35
CA LYS A 188 6.62 0.71 16.75
C LYS A 188 7.63 1.86 16.98
N LYS A 189 8.78 1.82 16.30
CA LYS A 189 9.78 2.91 16.32
C LYS A 189 9.16 4.26 15.91
N HIS A 190 8.18 4.24 15.01
CA HIS A 190 7.45 5.42 14.55
C HIS A 190 6.15 5.69 15.33
N ALA A 191 6.10 5.21 16.58
CA ALA A 191 4.99 5.47 17.52
C ALA A 191 3.61 4.96 17.09
N PHE A 192 3.55 4.00 16.16
CA PHE A 192 2.31 3.28 15.89
C PHE A 192 2.02 2.27 16.99
N GLU A 193 0.74 2.14 17.34
CA GLU A 193 0.22 1.20 18.35
C GLU A 193 -0.53 0.05 17.67
N ASP A 194 -0.88 -0.99 18.44
CA ASP A 194 -1.63 -2.18 17.99
C ASP A 194 -1.02 -2.82 16.74
N VAL A 195 0.32 -2.78 16.64
CA VAL A 195 1.02 -3.28 15.45
C VAL A 195 0.89 -4.78 15.35
N GLN A 196 0.29 -5.26 14.25
CA GLN A 196 0.04 -6.67 13.97
C GLN A 196 0.58 -7.05 12.59
N ALA A 197 0.95 -8.30 12.44
CA ALA A 197 1.38 -8.90 11.19
C ALA A 197 0.58 -10.18 10.93
N LEU A 198 -0.17 -10.23 9.85
CA LEU A 198 -1.01 -11.36 9.45
C LEU A 198 -0.56 -11.92 8.09
N ARG A 199 -0.82 -13.19 7.86
CA ARG A 199 -0.66 -13.84 6.55
C ARG A 199 -2.01 -13.86 5.85
N ILE A 200 -2.03 -13.40 4.59
CA ILE A 200 -3.23 -13.40 3.73
C ILE A 200 -2.95 -14.34 2.56
N PRO A 201 -3.38 -15.62 2.62
CA PRO A 201 -3.23 -16.56 1.52
C PRO A 201 -3.96 -16.08 0.27
N ASP A 202 -3.37 -16.35 -0.90
CA ASP A 202 -4.03 -16.16 -2.20
C ASP A 202 -4.77 -17.44 -2.59
N ASP A 203 -6.10 -17.39 -2.55
CA ASP A 203 -6.97 -18.52 -2.88
C ASP A 203 -7.34 -18.59 -4.37
N THR A 204 -6.76 -17.74 -5.21
CA THR A 204 -7.01 -17.77 -6.66
C THR A 204 -6.61 -19.15 -7.23
N PRO A 205 -7.50 -19.85 -7.94
CA PRO A 205 -7.19 -21.16 -8.51
C PRO A 205 -5.96 -21.11 -9.44
N THR A 206 -5.11 -22.11 -9.32
CA THR A 206 -3.93 -22.28 -10.19
C THR A 206 -4.06 -23.60 -10.94
N PRO A 207 -4.43 -23.56 -12.25
CA PRO A 207 -4.57 -24.76 -13.09
C PRO A 207 -3.27 -25.59 -13.17
N ASP A 208 -3.38 -26.90 -13.35
CA ASP A 208 -2.22 -27.81 -13.41
C ASP A 208 -1.34 -27.56 -14.63
N ASP A 209 -1.89 -27.01 -15.71
CA ASP A 209 -1.19 -26.65 -16.94
C ASP A 209 -0.67 -25.21 -16.95
N TYR A 210 -0.83 -24.45 -15.83
CA TYR A 210 -0.39 -23.07 -15.73
C TYR A 210 1.13 -22.94 -15.86
N LYS A 211 1.57 -22.11 -16.82
CA LYS A 211 2.99 -21.81 -17.04
C LYS A 211 3.38 -20.54 -16.31
N THR A 212 4.09 -20.68 -15.21
CA THR A 212 4.64 -19.54 -14.49
C THR A 212 5.98 -19.09 -15.10
N LYS A 213 6.19 -17.76 -15.17
CA LYS A 213 7.48 -17.15 -15.54
C LYS A 213 8.18 -16.54 -14.32
N SER A 214 7.46 -16.40 -13.22
CA SER A 214 7.91 -15.70 -12.00
C SER A 214 8.42 -16.67 -10.94
N PHE A 215 8.14 -17.97 -11.07
CA PHE A 215 8.53 -19.02 -10.14
C PHE A 215 9.26 -20.15 -10.86
N ASN A 216 10.11 -20.88 -10.15
CA ASN A 216 10.88 -21.98 -10.71
C ASN A 216 10.01 -23.21 -11.03
N SER A 217 8.91 -23.38 -10.30
CA SER A 217 7.96 -24.47 -10.50
C SER A 217 6.53 -24.02 -10.18
N LEU A 218 5.56 -24.83 -10.62
CA LEU A 218 4.16 -24.64 -10.26
C LEU A 218 3.92 -24.89 -8.76
N GLU A 219 4.68 -25.79 -8.15
CA GLU A 219 4.60 -26.05 -6.71
C GLU A 219 5.13 -24.86 -5.90
N ASP A 220 6.20 -24.19 -6.35
CA ASP A 220 6.68 -22.95 -5.70
C ASP A 220 5.63 -21.85 -5.77
N LEU A 221 4.93 -21.70 -6.89
CA LEU A 221 3.81 -20.75 -6.99
C LEU A 221 2.68 -21.10 -6.01
N ARG A 222 2.30 -22.37 -5.92
CA ARG A 222 1.28 -22.84 -4.97
C ARG A 222 1.71 -22.65 -3.52
N ALA A 223 2.97 -22.93 -3.22
CA ALA A 223 3.54 -22.71 -1.90
C ALA A 223 3.59 -21.23 -1.54
N PHE A 224 4.02 -20.37 -2.47
CA PHE A 224 3.98 -18.91 -2.31
C PHE A 224 2.57 -18.41 -1.98
N LYS A 225 1.54 -18.89 -2.68
CA LYS A 225 0.14 -18.53 -2.43
C LYS A 225 -0.34 -18.99 -1.05
N ARG A 226 0.04 -20.20 -0.62
CA ARG A 226 -0.29 -20.72 0.73
C ARG A 226 0.40 -19.92 1.84
N GLU A 227 1.69 -19.56 1.66
CA GLU A 227 2.41 -18.68 2.60
C GLU A 227 1.73 -17.32 2.73
N GLY A 228 1.20 -16.82 1.62
CA GLY A 228 0.40 -15.62 1.57
C GLY A 228 1.19 -14.32 1.62
N ALA A 229 0.50 -13.25 1.33
CA ALA A 229 1.00 -11.89 1.51
C ALA A 229 1.09 -11.53 2.99
N LEU A 230 2.04 -10.69 3.36
CA LEU A 230 2.15 -10.10 4.68
C LEU A 230 1.28 -8.85 4.75
N LEU A 231 0.26 -8.88 5.61
CA LEU A 231 -0.52 -7.71 5.98
C LEU A 231 0.00 -7.16 7.31
N LEU A 232 0.55 -5.97 7.26
CA LEU A 232 0.93 -5.19 8.43
C LEU A 232 -0.20 -4.23 8.76
N MET A 233 -0.64 -4.22 10.01
CA MET A 233 -1.68 -3.32 10.51
C MET A 233 -1.16 -2.54 11.69
N ALA A 234 -1.55 -1.28 11.79
CA ALA A 234 -1.17 -0.42 12.90
C ALA A 234 -2.20 0.68 13.13
N THR A 235 -2.20 1.26 14.33
CA THR A 235 -3.08 2.36 14.70
C THR A 235 -2.23 3.59 15.04
N LYS A 236 -2.60 4.77 14.54
CA LYS A 236 -2.06 6.03 15.06
C LYS A 236 -2.71 6.31 16.43
N PRO A 237 -1.92 6.51 17.51
CA PRO A 237 -2.49 6.84 18.83
C PRO A 237 -3.26 8.17 18.82
N ASP A 238 -4.22 8.31 19.74
CA ASP A 238 -4.82 9.61 20.03
C ASP A 238 -4.01 10.32 21.12
N LEU A 239 -3.04 11.10 20.70
CA LEU A 239 -2.16 11.84 21.61
C LEU A 239 -2.89 12.92 22.44
N ARG A 240 -4.18 13.19 22.17
CA ARG A 240 -5.01 14.09 22.97
C ARG A 240 -5.61 13.41 24.18
N THR A 241 -5.63 12.09 24.23
CA THR A 241 -6.12 11.31 25.37
C THR A 241 -4.93 11.06 26.32
N PRO A 242 -4.97 11.51 27.59
CA PRO A 242 -3.92 11.16 28.55
C PRO A 242 -3.79 9.65 28.65
N ALA A 243 -2.54 9.16 28.74
CA ALA A 243 -2.31 7.74 28.99
C ALA A 243 -3.11 7.29 30.23
N PRO A 244 -3.73 6.09 30.22
CA PRO A 244 -4.48 5.62 31.38
C PRO A 244 -3.57 5.60 32.62
N GLY A 245 -3.87 6.42 33.63
CA GLY A 245 -3.12 6.48 34.88
C GLY A 245 -2.53 7.87 35.24
N TYR A 246 -2.62 8.87 34.37
CA TYR A 246 -2.26 10.25 34.73
C TYR A 246 -3.52 11.07 35.05
N THR A 247 -3.81 11.22 36.35
CA THR A 247 -4.76 12.23 36.83
C THR A 247 -3.98 13.54 36.98
N ILE A 248 -4.31 14.55 36.20
CA ILE A 248 -3.80 15.91 36.40
C ILE A 248 -4.63 16.49 37.56
N TYR A 249 -3.99 16.75 38.71
CA TYR A 249 -4.53 17.50 39.84
C TYR A 249 -4.30 18.98 39.61
#